data_352e496de94e5e05c29d3b639cf65ebc
#
_entry.id   352e496de94e5e05c29d3b639cf65ebc
#
_cell.length_a   1.000
_cell.length_b   1.000
_cell.length_c   1.000
_cell.angle_alpha   90.00
_cell.angle_beta   90.00
_cell.angle_gamma   90.00
#
_symmetry.space_group_name_H-M   'P 1'
#
loop_
_entity.id
_entity.type
_entity.pdbx_description
1 polymer ?
#
loop_
_entity_poly.entity_id
_entity_poly.type
_entity_poly.pdbx_seq_one_letter_code
_entity_poly.pdbx_strand_id
1 'polypeptide(L)'
;MPSLGTTATHVAGAPVPGPRHAAPAPAQAFAPLAAARTPVPAAAGLAVLDARDTALALPVPLVDPADPNAGFLAGLLASAPADLLGALAAAPADSAELRLRELRARLELGELAVAGEALAELEARHPDDWRVVWARGIASLATGDDEIAALSFDAVYDAFPGEAAPKLALGLCAEVLGQLDNAAEYYRLVWITDPGFVSAAFGLARVQLAAGDREAAVRTLESVPEASIHYTAARVAAVRARLRDRSPDEELLADLVAASGQVEALRRFGLDPERQERLTTEVLGSALDWVLSGSRGADPGRTSLLGSQLDERGLRFGLERSYRVLARLAQRGEERIELVERANRFRPRTWV
;
A
#
# COMPACT_ATOMS: atom_id res chain seq x y z
N MET A 1 -19.89 -44.13 76.32
CA MET A 1 -20.12 -43.61 75.01
C MET A 1 -18.82 -43.04 74.48
N PRO A 2 -18.02 -43.73 73.64
CA PRO A 2 -16.78 -43.16 73.12
C PRO A 2 -17.02 -42.52 71.75
N SER A 3 -16.51 -41.31 71.57
CA SER A 3 -16.46 -40.53 70.30
C SER A 3 -15.26 -41.02 69.50
N LEU A 4 -15.50 -41.38 68.21
CA LEU A 4 -14.50 -41.69 67.23
C LEU A 4 -14.05 -40.39 66.53
N GLY A 5 -12.79 -40.03 66.74
CA GLY A 5 -12.13 -38.96 66.01
C GLY A 5 -11.62 -39.48 64.64
N THR A 6 -12.05 -38.82 63.56
CA THR A 6 -11.59 -39.11 62.24
C THR A 6 -10.49 -38.10 61.88
N THR A 7 -9.26 -38.55 61.80
CA THR A 7 -8.09 -37.80 61.31
C THR A 7 -8.15 -37.76 59.78
N ALA A 8 -8.39 -36.55 59.20
CA ALA A 8 -8.26 -36.29 57.78
C ALA A 8 -6.80 -36.04 57.44
N THR A 9 -6.23 -36.94 56.69
CA THR A 9 -4.86 -36.85 56.12
C THR A 9 -4.90 -35.86 54.91
N HIS A 10 -4.27 -34.72 55.08
CA HIS A 10 -4.12 -33.72 54.00
C HIS A 10 -3.03 -34.24 53.03
N VAL A 11 -3.44 -34.73 51.87
CA VAL A 11 -2.53 -35.05 50.76
C VAL A 11 -2.26 -33.73 50.04
N ALA A 12 -1.04 -33.22 50.15
CA ALA A 12 -0.55 -32.09 49.38
C ALA A 12 -0.46 -32.47 47.90
N GLY A 13 -1.37 -31.98 47.09
CA GLY A 13 -1.32 -32.09 45.63
C GLY A 13 -0.13 -31.31 45.07
N ALA A 14 0.74 -32.01 44.32
CA ALA A 14 1.80 -31.37 43.58
C ALA A 14 1.22 -30.38 42.54
N PRO A 15 1.85 -29.23 42.30
CA PRO A 15 1.37 -28.26 41.29
C PRO A 15 1.47 -28.89 39.89
N VAL A 16 0.35 -28.89 39.17
CA VAL A 16 0.27 -29.27 37.76
C VAL A 16 1.07 -28.22 36.97
N PRO A 17 2.05 -28.57 36.13
CA PRO A 17 2.74 -27.62 35.30
C PRO A 17 1.74 -27.09 34.26
N GLY A 18 1.47 -25.79 34.30
CA GLY A 18 0.71 -25.06 33.28
C GLY A 18 1.34 -25.22 31.88
N PRO A 19 0.55 -25.04 30.82
CA PRO A 19 1.06 -25.16 29.47
C PRO A 19 2.24 -24.19 29.28
N ARG A 20 3.40 -24.73 28.97
CA ARG A 20 4.56 -23.96 28.55
C ARG A 20 4.18 -23.32 27.21
N HIS A 21 3.90 -22.02 27.20
CA HIS A 21 3.91 -21.27 25.98
C HIS A 21 5.30 -21.45 25.38
N ALA A 22 5.36 -22.10 24.21
CA ALA A 22 6.56 -22.07 23.38
C ALA A 22 6.82 -20.60 23.08
N ALA A 23 7.99 -20.10 23.47
CA ALA A 23 8.43 -18.79 23.07
C ALA A 23 8.37 -18.74 21.54
N PRO A 24 7.83 -17.67 20.94
CA PRO A 24 7.92 -17.50 19.49
C PRO A 24 9.40 -17.59 19.10
N ALA A 25 9.67 -18.30 18.00
CA ALA A 25 11.01 -18.37 17.44
C ALA A 25 11.56 -16.94 17.33
N PRO A 26 12.84 -16.69 17.67
CA PRO A 26 13.41 -15.35 17.59
C PRO A 26 13.17 -14.84 16.17
N ALA A 27 12.52 -13.66 16.06
CA ALA A 27 12.43 -12.94 14.82
C ALA A 27 13.85 -12.93 14.23
N GLN A 28 14.00 -13.37 12.98
CA GLN A 28 15.30 -13.40 12.33
C GLN A 28 15.81 -11.97 12.34
N ALA A 29 16.79 -11.69 13.20
CA ALA A 29 17.41 -10.40 13.29
C ALA A 29 17.86 -10.00 11.88
N PHE A 30 17.50 -8.80 11.46
CA PHE A 30 17.92 -8.24 10.18
C PHE A 30 19.43 -8.46 10.06
N ALA A 31 19.85 -9.30 9.08
CA ALA A 31 21.25 -9.50 8.82
C ALA A 31 21.85 -8.12 8.47
N PRO A 32 23.00 -7.71 9.06
CA PRO A 32 23.60 -6.43 8.71
C PRO A 32 23.98 -6.47 7.23
N LEU A 33 23.20 -5.81 6.40
CA LEU A 33 23.46 -5.69 4.97
C LEU A 33 24.30 -4.44 4.70
N ALA A 34 25.61 -4.61 4.68
CA ALA A 34 26.47 -3.81 3.81
C ALA A 34 26.31 -4.36 2.37
N ALA A 35 25.14 -4.20 1.76
CA ALA A 35 24.92 -4.51 0.37
C ALA A 35 24.48 -3.24 -0.35
N ALA A 36 25.16 -2.94 -1.46
CA ALA A 36 24.78 -1.88 -2.37
C ALA A 36 23.27 -1.97 -2.65
N ARG A 37 22.55 -0.86 -2.46
CA ARG A 37 21.13 -0.74 -2.79
C ARG A 37 20.93 -1.21 -4.24
N THR A 38 20.40 -2.38 -4.43
CA THR A 38 19.86 -2.77 -5.73
C THR A 38 18.52 -2.05 -5.85
N PRO A 39 18.33 -1.16 -6.83
CA PRO A 39 17.03 -0.52 -7.01
C PRO A 39 15.99 -1.62 -7.20
N VAL A 40 14.95 -1.62 -6.36
CA VAL A 40 13.80 -2.49 -6.55
C VAL A 40 13.19 -2.13 -7.90
N PRO A 41 13.07 -3.09 -8.83
CA PRO A 41 12.47 -2.79 -10.12
C PRO A 41 11.06 -2.26 -9.91
N ALA A 42 10.69 -1.19 -10.64
CA ALA A 42 9.34 -0.63 -10.59
C ALA A 42 8.32 -1.74 -10.84
N ALA A 43 7.47 -2.00 -9.84
CA ALA A 43 6.50 -3.08 -9.94
C ALA A 43 5.51 -2.79 -11.06
N ALA A 44 5.34 -3.74 -11.97
CA ALA A 44 4.49 -3.62 -13.15
C ALA A 44 3.09 -3.12 -12.76
N GLY A 45 2.71 -1.97 -13.27
CA GLY A 45 1.37 -1.44 -13.13
C GLY A 45 1.01 -0.79 -11.80
N LEU A 46 1.83 -0.88 -10.77
CA LEU A 46 1.67 -0.15 -9.52
C LEU A 46 2.63 1.04 -9.45
N ALA A 47 2.25 2.07 -8.68
CA ALA A 47 3.12 3.20 -8.44
C ALA A 47 4.40 2.75 -7.72
N VAL A 48 5.52 3.35 -8.07
CA VAL A 48 6.77 3.19 -7.31
C VAL A 48 6.52 3.68 -5.88
N LEU A 49 7.05 2.94 -4.90
CA LEU A 49 6.95 3.33 -3.51
C LEU A 49 7.73 4.63 -3.28
N ASP A 50 7.04 5.69 -2.88
CA ASP A 50 7.66 6.86 -2.30
C ASP A 50 7.80 6.63 -0.80
N ALA A 51 9.05 6.48 -0.33
CA ALA A 51 9.33 6.14 1.07
C ALA A 51 8.84 7.23 2.01
N ARG A 52 9.01 8.50 1.64
CA ARG A 52 8.59 9.63 2.45
C ARG A 52 7.07 9.71 2.56
N ASP A 53 6.38 9.77 1.44
CA ASP A 53 4.91 9.85 1.43
C ASP A 53 4.29 8.65 2.14
N THR A 54 4.90 7.48 1.98
CA THR A 54 4.43 6.25 2.62
C THR A 54 4.70 6.23 4.13
N ALA A 55 5.86 6.72 4.57
CA ALA A 55 6.17 6.88 6.00
C ALA A 55 5.17 7.83 6.67
N LEU A 56 4.87 8.95 6.00
CA LEU A 56 3.89 9.92 6.46
C LEU A 56 2.43 9.41 6.37
N ALA A 57 2.15 8.34 5.64
CA ALA A 57 0.85 7.67 5.62
C ALA A 57 0.69 6.58 6.70
N LEU A 58 1.76 6.24 7.43
CA LEU A 58 1.67 5.30 8.54
C LEU A 58 0.73 5.82 9.64
N PRO A 59 0.04 4.90 10.35
CA PRO A 59 -0.88 5.27 11.42
C PRO A 59 -0.24 6.17 12.47
N VAL A 60 -0.99 7.19 12.88
CA VAL A 60 -0.58 8.06 13.99
C VAL A 60 -1.08 7.44 15.28
N PRO A 61 -0.21 7.27 16.30
CA PRO A 61 -0.63 6.81 17.60
C PRO A 61 -1.77 7.68 18.18
N LEU A 62 -2.65 7.05 18.94
CA LEU A 62 -3.66 7.78 19.70
C LEU A 62 -2.98 8.64 20.76
N VAL A 63 -3.50 9.85 20.96
CA VAL A 63 -3.04 10.74 22.03
C VAL A 63 -3.27 10.10 23.38
N ASP A 64 -2.29 10.19 24.28
CA ASP A 64 -2.44 9.70 25.63
C ASP A 64 -3.59 10.45 26.33
N PRO A 65 -4.63 9.75 26.81
CA PRO A 65 -5.74 10.40 27.53
C PRO A 65 -5.31 11.17 28.80
N ALA A 66 -4.14 10.81 29.36
CA ALA A 66 -3.57 11.48 30.52
C ALA A 66 -2.75 12.73 30.16
N ASP A 67 -2.47 12.97 28.88
CA ASP A 67 -1.74 14.16 28.44
C ASP A 67 -2.56 15.44 28.71
N PRO A 68 -1.93 16.50 29.29
CA PRO A 68 -2.62 17.74 29.61
C PRO A 68 -3.26 18.42 28.40
N ASN A 69 -2.79 18.14 27.20
CA ASN A 69 -3.31 18.69 25.94
C ASN A 69 -4.27 17.72 25.22
N ALA A 70 -4.66 16.57 25.79
CA ALA A 70 -5.46 15.56 25.07
C ALA A 70 -6.74 16.13 24.44
N GLY A 71 -7.50 16.92 25.20
CA GLY A 71 -8.71 17.57 24.71
C GLY A 71 -8.45 18.64 23.65
N PHE A 72 -7.38 19.40 23.80
CA PHE A 72 -6.95 20.41 22.83
C PHE A 72 -6.54 19.76 21.49
N LEU A 73 -5.70 18.73 21.54
CA LEU A 73 -5.21 18.01 20.36
C LEU A 73 -6.32 17.27 19.62
N ALA A 74 -7.35 16.78 20.35
CA ALA A 74 -8.51 16.15 19.71
C ALA A 74 -9.28 17.12 18.78
N GLY A 75 -9.29 18.41 19.11
CA GLY A 75 -9.90 19.44 18.26
C GLY A 75 -9.12 19.77 16.97
N LEU A 76 -7.86 19.35 16.88
CA LEU A 76 -6.95 19.68 15.77
C LEU A 76 -6.70 18.53 14.78
N LEU A 77 -7.41 17.41 14.91
CA LEU A 77 -7.17 16.21 14.10
C LEU A 77 -7.30 16.40 12.57
N ALA A 78 -8.14 17.36 12.15
CA ALA A 78 -8.42 17.63 10.74
C ALA A 78 -7.68 18.88 10.21
N SER A 79 -6.79 19.49 10.99
CA SER A 79 -6.07 20.70 10.60
C SER A 79 -4.98 20.39 9.56
N ALA A 80 -4.83 21.28 8.57
CA ALA A 80 -3.70 21.21 7.65
C ALA A 80 -2.38 21.45 8.42
N PRO A 81 -1.23 20.90 7.99
CA PRO A 81 0.02 20.97 8.73
C PRO A 81 0.46 22.38 9.10
N ALA A 82 0.34 23.34 8.19
CA ALA A 82 0.70 24.75 8.46
C ALA A 82 -0.23 25.40 9.49
N ASP A 83 -1.55 25.19 9.39
CA ASP A 83 -2.53 25.70 10.35
C ASP A 83 -2.36 25.01 11.71
N LEU A 84 -2.03 23.71 11.70
CA LEU A 84 -1.74 22.95 12.91
C LEU A 84 -0.59 23.56 13.69
N LEU A 85 0.55 23.87 13.05
CA LEU A 85 1.68 24.51 13.72
C LEU A 85 1.30 25.84 14.39
N GLY A 86 0.49 26.66 13.68
CA GLY A 86 -0.03 27.90 14.26
C GLY A 86 -0.93 27.68 15.48
N ALA A 87 -1.79 26.65 15.43
CA ALA A 87 -2.68 26.31 16.54
C ALA A 87 -1.94 25.72 17.74
N LEU A 88 -0.90 24.87 17.51
CA LEU A 88 -0.10 24.27 18.58
C LEU A 88 0.61 25.30 19.45
N ALA A 89 0.92 26.51 18.93
CA ALA A 89 1.50 27.60 19.71
C ALA A 89 0.56 28.11 20.84
N ALA A 90 -0.74 27.84 20.75
CA ALA A 90 -1.74 28.22 21.78
C ALA A 90 -2.04 27.08 22.77
N ALA A 91 -1.25 25.99 22.77
CA ALA A 91 -1.48 24.85 23.63
C ALA A 91 -1.36 25.21 25.12
N PRO A 92 -2.23 24.65 25.98
CA PRO A 92 -2.22 24.93 27.43
C PRO A 92 -0.94 24.56 28.15
N ALA A 93 -0.23 23.54 27.70
CA ALA A 93 0.99 23.03 28.33
C ALA A 93 2.01 22.52 27.30
N ASP A 94 3.28 22.49 27.66
CA ASP A 94 4.30 21.73 26.91
C ASP A 94 4.21 20.24 27.29
N SER A 95 4.07 19.36 26.30
CA SER A 95 3.96 17.91 26.52
C SER A 95 4.56 17.12 25.38
N ALA A 96 4.84 15.83 25.61
CA ALA A 96 5.36 14.93 24.58
C ALA A 96 4.41 14.81 23.38
N GLU A 97 3.11 14.68 23.63
CA GLU A 97 2.10 14.60 22.57
C GLU A 97 2.03 15.86 21.71
N LEU A 98 2.16 17.04 22.33
CA LEU A 98 2.23 18.31 21.61
C LEU A 98 3.43 18.33 20.66
N ARG A 99 4.62 17.96 21.17
CA ARG A 99 5.87 17.97 20.42
C ARG A 99 5.88 16.90 19.31
N LEU A 100 5.28 15.74 19.55
CA LEU A 100 5.09 14.71 18.52
C LEU A 100 4.21 15.20 17.37
N ARG A 101 3.14 15.95 17.67
CA ARG A 101 2.29 16.57 16.65
C ARG A 101 3.01 17.64 15.87
N GLU A 102 3.80 18.47 16.54
CA GLU A 102 4.65 19.48 15.91
C GLU A 102 5.67 18.84 14.96
N LEU A 103 6.40 17.82 15.44
CA LEU A 103 7.35 17.04 14.64
C LEU A 103 6.70 16.50 13.37
N ARG A 104 5.54 15.87 13.51
CA ARG A 104 4.79 15.30 12.38
C ARG A 104 4.43 16.37 11.35
N ALA A 105 3.87 17.49 11.77
CA ALA A 105 3.50 18.60 10.87
C ALA A 105 4.72 19.15 10.12
N ARG A 106 5.87 19.29 10.78
CA ARG A 106 7.14 19.72 10.16
C ARG A 106 7.63 18.73 9.11
N LEU A 107 7.56 17.43 9.38
CA LEU A 107 7.88 16.38 8.40
C LEU A 107 6.96 16.48 7.16
N GLU A 108 5.66 16.69 7.36
CA GLU A 108 4.70 16.85 6.27
C GLU A 108 4.97 18.10 5.43
N LEU A 109 5.39 19.20 6.05
CA LEU A 109 5.80 20.43 5.35
C LEU A 109 7.20 20.34 4.68
N GLY A 110 7.97 19.29 4.98
CA GLY A 110 9.33 19.14 4.45
C GLY A 110 10.40 19.94 5.19
N GLU A 111 10.11 20.43 6.38
CA GLU A 111 11.03 21.17 7.25
C GLU A 111 11.98 20.21 7.98
N LEU A 112 12.73 19.38 7.21
CA LEU A 112 13.46 18.22 7.74
C LEU A 112 14.52 18.58 8.80
N ALA A 113 15.22 19.71 8.66
CA ALA A 113 16.24 20.13 9.64
C ALA A 113 15.58 20.43 11.00
N VAL A 114 14.51 21.22 11.00
CA VAL A 114 13.78 21.59 12.24
C VAL A 114 13.10 20.35 12.85
N ALA A 115 12.58 19.46 12.01
CA ALA A 115 12.02 18.19 12.45
C ALA A 115 13.08 17.30 13.15
N GLY A 116 14.31 17.26 12.62
CA GLY A 116 15.43 16.54 13.23
C GLY A 116 15.83 17.08 14.59
N GLU A 117 15.88 18.42 14.74
CA GLU A 117 16.16 19.07 16.03
C GLU A 117 15.04 18.75 17.05
N ALA A 118 13.78 18.84 16.63
CA ALA A 118 12.64 18.53 17.49
C ALA A 118 12.63 17.05 17.93
N LEU A 119 13.00 16.13 17.03
CA LEU A 119 13.12 14.71 17.37
C LEU A 119 14.22 14.48 18.39
N ALA A 120 15.42 15.05 18.18
CA ALA A 120 16.53 14.91 19.11
C ALA A 120 16.20 15.43 20.53
N GLU A 121 15.41 16.51 20.61
CA GLU A 121 14.93 17.04 21.88
C GLU A 121 13.94 16.10 22.57
N LEU A 122 13.01 15.49 21.79
CA LEU A 122 12.06 14.48 22.28
C LEU A 122 12.81 13.24 22.81
N GLU A 123 13.79 12.73 22.06
CA GLU A 123 14.59 11.56 22.46
C GLU A 123 15.39 11.82 23.76
N ALA A 124 15.94 13.03 23.91
CA ALA A 124 16.67 13.40 25.12
C ALA A 124 15.77 13.47 26.35
N ARG A 125 14.51 13.89 26.19
CA ARG A 125 13.55 14.02 27.30
C ARG A 125 12.76 12.75 27.59
N HIS A 126 12.47 11.95 26.56
CA HIS A 126 11.57 10.80 26.60
C HIS A 126 12.18 9.58 25.89
N PRO A 127 13.38 9.10 26.30
CA PRO A 127 14.13 8.06 25.58
C PRO A 127 13.40 6.71 25.51
N ASP A 128 12.57 6.41 26.52
CA ASP A 128 11.86 5.14 26.63
C ASP A 128 10.39 5.22 26.18
N ASP A 129 9.92 6.37 25.68
CA ASP A 129 8.57 6.51 25.17
C ASP A 129 8.46 5.89 23.77
N TRP A 130 7.67 4.84 23.66
CA TRP A 130 7.47 4.13 22.39
C TRP A 130 6.92 5.05 21.29
N ARG A 131 6.19 6.12 21.62
CA ARG A 131 5.69 7.09 20.66
C ARG A 131 6.82 7.90 20.03
N VAL A 132 7.84 8.21 20.82
CA VAL A 132 9.06 8.88 20.33
C VAL A 132 9.85 7.92 19.46
N VAL A 133 9.98 6.65 19.85
CA VAL A 133 10.61 5.60 19.02
C VAL A 133 9.87 5.41 17.70
N TRP A 134 8.53 5.39 17.73
CA TRP A 134 7.71 5.36 16.52
C TRP A 134 7.94 6.57 15.62
N ALA A 135 7.96 7.78 16.18
CA ALA A 135 8.22 9.01 15.46
C ALA A 135 9.62 9.05 14.86
N ARG A 136 10.63 8.51 15.55
CA ARG A 136 11.98 8.31 15.00
C ARG A 136 11.95 7.42 13.78
N GLY A 137 11.26 6.29 13.83
CA GLY A 137 11.08 5.38 12.68
C GLY A 137 10.47 6.09 11.47
N ILE A 138 9.41 6.88 11.68
CA ILE A 138 8.78 7.67 10.62
C ILE A 138 9.74 8.72 10.06
N ALA A 139 10.42 9.49 10.90
CA ALA A 139 11.35 10.52 10.47
C ALA A 139 12.53 9.92 9.68
N SER A 140 13.10 8.83 10.17
CA SER A 140 14.22 8.13 9.52
C SER A 140 13.80 7.57 8.15
N LEU A 141 12.65 6.92 8.05
CA LEU A 141 12.14 6.42 6.75
C LEU A 141 11.85 7.58 5.79
N ALA A 142 11.30 8.70 6.27
CA ALA A 142 11.02 9.89 5.46
C ALA A 142 12.29 10.60 4.97
N THR A 143 13.42 10.45 5.67
CA THR A 143 14.71 11.04 5.31
C THR A 143 15.68 10.08 4.61
N GLY A 144 15.28 8.80 4.48
CA GLY A 144 16.07 7.77 3.80
C GLY A 144 17.08 7.05 4.68
N ASP A 145 16.94 7.15 6.01
CA ASP A 145 17.71 6.37 6.98
C ASP A 145 16.98 5.05 7.28
N ASP A 146 16.85 4.22 6.23
CA ASP A 146 15.97 3.05 6.22
C ASP A 146 16.33 2.01 7.29
N GLU A 147 17.63 1.90 7.65
CA GLU A 147 18.12 0.98 8.68
C GLU A 147 17.71 1.46 10.08
N ILE A 148 17.83 2.77 10.38
CA ILE A 148 17.39 3.34 11.65
C ILE A 148 15.86 3.24 11.75
N ALA A 149 15.16 3.44 10.65
CA ALA A 149 13.72 3.26 10.60
C ALA A 149 13.33 1.83 10.97
N ALA A 150 13.96 0.83 10.35
CA ALA A 150 13.70 -0.58 10.63
C ALA A 150 13.94 -0.94 12.09
N LEU A 151 15.09 -0.53 12.66
CA LEU A 151 15.41 -0.76 14.08
C LEU A 151 14.39 -0.09 15.02
N SER A 152 13.91 1.10 14.67
CA SER A 152 12.93 1.80 15.49
C SER A 152 11.56 1.11 15.46
N PHE A 153 11.10 0.67 14.30
CA PHE A 153 9.83 -0.06 14.18
C PHE A 153 9.90 -1.47 14.76
N ASP A 154 11.06 -2.12 14.72
CA ASP A 154 11.31 -3.41 15.35
C ASP A 154 11.20 -3.30 16.88
N ALA A 155 11.79 -2.28 17.49
CA ALA A 155 11.66 -2.02 18.92
C ALA A 155 10.19 -1.78 19.34
N VAL A 156 9.39 -1.09 18.49
CA VAL A 156 7.94 -0.92 18.75
C VAL A 156 7.19 -2.23 18.54
N TYR A 157 7.58 -3.05 17.56
CA TYR A 157 6.98 -4.37 17.34
C TYR A 157 7.24 -5.32 18.50
N ASP A 158 8.45 -5.32 19.07
CA ASP A 158 8.80 -6.12 20.25
C ASP A 158 7.94 -5.74 21.46
N ALA A 159 7.67 -4.44 21.64
CA ALA A 159 6.82 -3.96 22.71
C ALA A 159 5.33 -4.28 22.48
N PHE A 160 4.87 -4.28 21.24
CA PHE A 160 3.47 -4.44 20.85
C PHE A 160 3.28 -5.46 19.71
N PRO A 161 3.61 -6.74 19.90
CA PRO A 161 3.57 -7.73 18.82
C PRO A 161 2.17 -8.03 18.30
N GLY A 162 1.12 -7.63 19.03
CA GLY A 162 -0.28 -7.73 18.60
C GLY A 162 -0.70 -6.70 17.57
N GLU A 163 -0.02 -5.54 17.54
CA GLU A 163 -0.41 -4.41 16.70
C GLU A 163 -0.06 -4.61 15.23
N ALA A 164 -0.94 -4.15 14.34
CA ALA A 164 -0.74 -4.24 12.88
C ALA A 164 0.21 -3.15 12.36
N ALA A 165 0.20 -1.96 12.97
CA ALA A 165 0.95 -0.81 12.49
C ALA A 165 2.48 -1.03 12.48
N PRO A 166 3.13 -1.58 13.53
CA PRO A 166 4.56 -1.88 13.49
C PRO A 166 4.92 -2.92 12.42
N LYS A 167 4.10 -3.95 12.23
CA LYS A 167 4.30 -4.95 11.16
C LYS A 167 4.20 -4.33 9.77
N LEU A 168 3.23 -3.43 9.55
CA LEU A 168 3.10 -2.70 8.30
C LEU A 168 4.35 -1.84 8.04
N ALA A 169 4.83 -1.14 9.05
CA ALA A 169 6.04 -0.31 8.96
C ALA A 169 7.29 -1.15 8.66
N LEU A 170 7.44 -2.32 9.30
CA LEU A 170 8.52 -3.26 9.00
C LEU A 170 8.44 -3.80 7.57
N GLY A 171 7.23 -4.08 7.08
CA GLY A 171 7.01 -4.45 5.68
C GLY A 171 7.49 -3.36 4.70
N LEU A 172 7.22 -2.10 5.02
CA LEU A 172 7.70 -0.95 4.23
C LEU A 172 9.23 -0.84 4.26
N CYS A 173 9.85 -0.93 5.42
CA CYS A 173 11.30 -0.91 5.54
C CYS A 173 11.95 -2.04 4.74
N ALA A 174 11.41 -3.26 4.87
CA ALA A 174 11.90 -4.41 4.12
C ALA A 174 11.76 -4.22 2.59
N GLU A 175 10.64 -3.63 2.12
CA GLU A 175 10.45 -3.31 0.70
C GLU A 175 11.48 -2.28 0.22
N VAL A 176 11.70 -1.18 0.97
CA VAL A 176 12.68 -0.13 0.63
C VAL A 176 14.11 -0.68 0.63
N LEU A 177 14.43 -1.56 1.58
CA LEU A 177 15.72 -2.26 1.67
C LEU A 177 15.90 -3.36 0.62
N GLY A 178 14.89 -3.64 -0.22
CA GLY A 178 14.95 -4.69 -1.25
C GLY A 178 14.81 -6.11 -0.71
N GLN A 179 14.39 -6.29 0.53
CA GLN A 179 14.16 -7.59 1.18
C GLN A 179 12.74 -8.09 0.88
N LEU A 180 12.48 -8.43 -0.41
CA LEU A 180 11.12 -8.69 -0.91
C LEU A 180 10.40 -9.83 -0.18
N ASP A 181 11.12 -10.88 0.22
CA ASP A 181 10.52 -12.02 0.94
C ASP A 181 10.03 -11.60 2.34
N ASN A 182 10.85 -10.84 3.08
CA ASN A 182 10.49 -10.32 4.39
C ASN A 182 9.32 -9.32 4.26
N ALA A 183 9.36 -8.44 3.27
CA ALA A 183 8.28 -7.49 3.00
C ALA A 183 6.96 -8.23 2.71
N ALA A 184 7.00 -9.26 1.86
CA ALA A 184 5.83 -10.07 1.54
C ALA A 184 5.26 -10.78 2.77
N GLU A 185 6.11 -11.27 3.68
CA GLU A 185 5.68 -11.93 4.91
C GLU A 185 4.96 -10.95 5.85
N TYR A 186 5.55 -9.78 6.12
CA TYR A 186 4.93 -8.75 6.96
C TYR A 186 3.62 -8.24 6.37
N TYR A 187 3.58 -7.88 5.09
CA TYR A 187 2.36 -7.41 4.45
C TYR A 187 1.26 -8.48 4.44
N ARG A 188 1.62 -9.73 4.15
CA ARG A 188 0.66 -10.84 4.18
C ARG A 188 0.09 -11.03 5.57
N LEU A 189 0.94 -11.00 6.61
CA LEU A 189 0.50 -11.15 7.99
C LEU A 189 -0.49 -10.04 8.38
N VAL A 190 -0.20 -8.79 8.04
CA VAL A 190 -1.12 -7.66 8.29
C VAL A 190 -2.43 -7.88 7.53
N TRP A 191 -2.35 -8.19 6.22
CA TRP A 191 -3.52 -8.31 5.37
C TRP A 191 -4.48 -9.43 5.79
N ILE A 192 -3.97 -10.61 6.17
CA ILE A 192 -4.81 -11.72 6.61
C ILE A 192 -5.40 -11.51 8.00
N THR A 193 -4.74 -10.71 8.84
CA THR A 193 -5.20 -10.42 10.21
C THR A 193 -6.26 -9.32 10.21
N ASP A 194 -6.05 -8.26 9.44
CA ASP A 194 -6.98 -7.14 9.33
C ASP A 194 -7.07 -6.61 7.89
N PRO A 195 -8.09 -7.02 7.12
CA PRO A 195 -8.33 -6.52 5.77
C PRO A 195 -8.70 -5.02 5.69
N GLY A 196 -8.81 -4.34 6.82
CA GLY A 196 -8.92 -2.88 6.89
C GLY A 196 -7.63 -2.16 6.48
N PHE A 197 -6.47 -2.81 6.68
CA PHE A 197 -5.17 -2.29 6.24
C PHE A 197 -4.93 -2.55 4.74
N VAL A 198 -5.71 -1.90 3.88
CA VAL A 198 -5.61 -2.07 2.43
C VAL A 198 -4.22 -1.70 1.88
N SER A 199 -3.48 -0.82 2.55
CA SER A 199 -2.07 -0.53 2.25
C SER A 199 -1.19 -1.78 2.26
N ALA A 200 -1.47 -2.74 3.15
CA ALA A 200 -0.76 -4.02 3.18
C ALA A 200 -1.05 -4.88 1.93
N ALA A 201 -2.29 -4.89 1.44
CA ALA A 201 -2.62 -5.59 0.18
C ALA A 201 -1.90 -4.97 -1.02
N PHE A 202 -1.84 -3.63 -1.11
CA PHE A 202 -1.09 -2.96 -2.16
C PHE A 202 0.42 -3.18 -2.04
N GLY A 203 0.98 -3.17 -0.82
CA GLY A 203 2.37 -3.51 -0.55
C GLY A 203 2.69 -4.94 -0.98
N LEU A 204 1.88 -5.89 -0.53
CA LEU A 204 2.03 -7.30 -0.90
C LEU A 204 2.00 -7.50 -2.42
N ALA A 205 1.06 -6.86 -3.11
CA ALA A 205 0.97 -6.96 -4.56
C ALA A 205 2.20 -6.35 -5.26
N ARG A 206 2.77 -5.23 -4.77
CA ARG A 206 4.00 -4.65 -5.32
C ARG A 206 5.17 -5.62 -5.22
N VAL A 207 5.39 -6.18 -4.04
CA VAL A 207 6.54 -7.09 -3.83
C VAL A 207 6.35 -8.42 -4.57
N GLN A 208 5.12 -8.91 -4.71
CA GLN A 208 4.81 -10.09 -5.54
C GLN A 208 5.10 -9.83 -7.01
N LEU A 209 4.73 -8.65 -7.56
CA LEU A 209 5.08 -8.27 -8.92
C LEU A 209 6.59 -8.12 -9.11
N ALA A 210 7.28 -7.52 -8.16
CA ALA A 210 8.73 -7.39 -8.18
C ALA A 210 9.45 -8.75 -8.14
N ALA A 211 8.87 -9.71 -7.42
CA ALA A 211 9.33 -11.11 -7.40
C ALA A 211 8.91 -11.93 -8.65
N GLY A 212 8.13 -11.35 -9.57
CA GLY A 212 7.63 -12.02 -10.77
C GLY A 212 6.35 -12.83 -10.59
N ASP A 213 5.78 -12.89 -9.38
CA ASP A 213 4.52 -13.61 -9.09
C ASP A 213 3.30 -12.72 -9.38
N ARG A 214 3.04 -12.50 -10.65
CA ARG A 214 1.92 -11.70 -11.15
C ARG A 214 0.56 -12.24 -10.72
N GLU A 215 0.42 -13.55 -10.75
CA GLU A 215 -0.84 -14.20 -10.42
C GLU A 215 -1.21 -13.98 -8.94
N ALA A 216 -0.25 -14.12 -8.03
CA ALA A 216 -0.45 -13.82 -6.63
C ALA A 216 -0.79 -12.34 -6.41
N ALA A 217 -0.09 -11.42 -7.09
CA ALA A 217 -0.37 -9.99 -7.00
C ALA A 217 -1.79 -9.63 -7.42
N VAL A 218 -2.25 -10.21 -8.53
CA VAL A 218 -3.63 -10.03 -9.00
C VAL A 218 -4.63 -10.58 -7.98
N ARG A 219 -4.43 -11.80 -7.48
CA ARG A 219 -5.30 -12.38 -6.44
C ARG A 219 -5.33 -11.51 -5.19
N THR A 220 -4.20 -10.99 -4.76
CA THR A 220 -4.11 -10.10 -3.59
C THR A 220 -4.94 -8.82 -3.79
N LEU A 221 -4.81 -8.15 -4.93
CA LEU A 221 -5.59 -6.95 -5.25
C LEU A 221 -7.09 -7.25 -5.39
N GLU A 222 -7.43 -8.40 -5.96
CA GLU A 222 -8.81 -8.85 -6.11
C GLU A 222 -9.46 -9.32 -4.79
N SER A 223 -8.66 -9.60 -3.76
CA SER A 223 -9.18 -9.94 -2.44
C SER A 223 -9.65 -8.73 -1.62
N VAL A 224 -9.39 -7.48 -2.07
CA VAL A 224 -9.90 -6.28 -1.40
C VAL A 224 -11.42 -6.28 -1.43
N PRO A 225 -12.09 -6.19 -0.24
CA PRO A 225 -13.53 -6.30 -0.14
C PRO A 225 -14.28 -5.19 -0.90
N GLU A 226 -15.43 -5.51 -1.47
CA GLU A 226 -16.29 -4.55 -2.18
C GLU A 226 -16.75 -3.38 -1.30
N ALA A 227 -16.92 -3.62 -0.01
CA ALA A 227 -17.28 -2.61 0.97
C ALA A 227 -16.16 -1.60 1.27
N SER A 228 -14.92 -1.88 0.83
CA SER A 228 -13.79 -0.96 1.03
C SER A 228 -13.91 0.26 0.11
N ILE A 229 -13.62 1.44 0.65
CA ILE A 229 -13.49 2.68 -0.14
C ILE A 229 -12.36 2.58 -1.18
N HIS A 230 -11.42 1.66 -1.01
CA HIS A 230 -10.30 1.39 -1.91
C HIS A 230 -10.59 0.29 -2.95
N TYR A 231 -11.79 -0.29 -2.95
CA TYR A 231 -12.16 -1.37 -3.86
C TYR A 231 -11.89 -1.02 -5.33
N THR A 232 -12.39 0.13 -5.77
CA THR A 232 -12.18 0.60 -7.15
C THR A 232 -10.71 0.76 -7.50
N ALA A 233 -9.91 1.33 -6.59
CA ALA A 233 -8.47 1.49 -6.78
C ALA A 233 -7.76 0.13 -6.89
N ALA A 234 -8.12 -0.83 -6.04
CA ALA A 234 -7.55 -2.18 -6.07
C ALA A 234 -7.90 -2.91 -7.37
N ARG A 235 -9.13 -2.79 -7.86
CA ARG A 235 -9.54 -3.38 -9.14
C ARG A 235 -8.85 -2.77 -10.34
N VAL A 236 -8.65 -1.45 -10.35
CA VAL A 236 -7.84 -0.77 -11.38
C VAL A 236 -6.40 -1.26 -11.34
N ALA A 237 -5.82 -1.38 -10.15
CA ALA A 237 -4.48 -1.91 -9.96
C ALA A 237 -4.36 -3.37 -10.45
N ALA A 238 -5.38 -4.22 -10.20
CA ALA A 238 -5.42 -5.60 -10.69
C ALA A 238 -5.44 -5.67 -12.23
N VAL A 239 -6.24 -4.83 -12.90
CA VAL A 239 -6.24 -4.73 -14.37
C VAL A 239 -4.85 -4.37 -14.89
N ARG A 240 -4.20 -3.39 -14.29
CA ARG A 240 -2.84 -2.97 -14.67
C ARG A 240 -1.80 -4.04 -14.38
N ALA A 241 -1.90 -4.72 -13.24
CA ALA A 241 -1.01 -5.83 -12.88
C ALA A 241 -1.09 -6.99 -13.89
N ARG A 242 -2.27 -7.25 -14.46
CA ARG A 242 -2.44 -8.27 -15.51
C ARG A 242 -1.74 -7.91 -16.81
N LEU A 243 -1.77 -6.64 -17.21
CA LEU A 243 -1.49 -6.22 -18.59
C LEU A 243 -0.15 -5.53 -18.79
N ARG A 244 0.41 -4.86 -17.78
CA ARG A 244 1.66 -4.10 -17.94
C ARG A 244 2.88 -5.01 -17.90
N ASP A 245 3.93 -4.57 -18.61
CA ASP A 245 5.23 -5.24 -18.67
C ASP A 245 5.12 -6.74 -19.02
N ARG A 246 4.25 -7.02 -20.00
CA ARG A 246 4.10 -8.37 -20.58
C ARG A 246 5.03 -8.51 -21.78
N SER A 247 5.64 -9.71 -21.89
CA SER A 247 6.35 -10.05 -23.11
C SER A 247 5.37 -10.24 -24.28
N PRO A 248 5.71 -9.81 -25.50
CA PRO A 248 4.88 -10.04 -26.69
C PRO A 248 4.61 -11.53 -26.97
N ASP A 249 5.47 -12.40 -26.44
CA ASP A 249 5.39 -13.86 -26.63
C ASP A 249 4.55 -14.57 -25.58
N GLU A 250 4.01 -13.86 -24.60
CA GLU A 250 3.17 -14.46 -23.57
C GLU A 250 1.75 -14.72 -24.05
N GLU A 251 1.12 -15.77 -23.52
CA GLU A 251 -0.32 -16.00 -23.68
C GLU A 251 -1.10 -14.96 -22.86
N LEU A 252 -1.79 -14.05 -23.54
CA LEU A 252 -2.44 -12.90 -22.87
C LEU A 252 -3.97 -12.91 -22.95
N LEU A 253 -4.57 -13.83 -23.72
CA LEU A 253 -6.00 -13.82 -23.98
C LEU A 253 -6.86 -13.88 -22.71
N ALA A 254 -6.52 -14.76 -21.77
CA ALA A 254 -7.25 -14.91 -20.53
C ALA A 254 -7.21 -13.63 -19.67
N ASP A 255 -6.03 -13.00 -19.58
CA ASP A 255 -5.84 -11.76 -18.86
C ASP A 255 -6.56 -10.58 -19.51
N LEU A 256 -6.56 -10.50 -20.84
CA LEU A 256 -7.29 -9.47 -21.60
C LEU A 256 -8.82 -9.60 -21.39
N VAL A 257 -9.35 -10.81 -21.43
CA VAL A 257 -10.78 -11.07 -21.19
C VAL A 257 -11.14 -10.72 -19.75
N ALA A 258 -10.35 -11.15 -18.77
CA ALA A 258 -10.56 -10.83 -17.37
C ALA A 258 -10.49 -9.31 -17.11
N ALA A 259 -9.49 -8.63 -17.68
CA ALA A 259 -9.34 -7.18 -17.59
C ALA A 259 -10.53 -6.44 -18.21
N SER A 260 -10.99 -6.87 -19.39
CA SER A 260 -12.18 -6.31 -20.06
C SER A 260 -13.42 -6.43 -19.18
N GLY A 261 -13.70 -7.62 -18.64
CA GLY A 261 -14.83 -7.84 -17.74
C GLY A 261 -14.75 -6.98 -16.47
N GLN A 262 -13.53 -6.80 -15.93
CA GLN A 262 -13.32 -5.99 -14.74
C GLN A 262 -13.53 -4.49 -15.00
N VAL A 263 -13.09 -3.97 -16.15
CA VAL A 263 -13.36 -2.58 -16.56
C VAL A 263 -14.86 -2.33 -16.74
N GLU A 264 -15.60 -3.28 -17.31
CA GLU A 264 -17.05 -3.19 -17.43
C GLU A 264 -17.75 -3.21 -16.08
N ALA A 265 -17.30 -4.06 -15.15
CA ALA A 265 -17.82 -4.11 -13.80
C ALA A 265 -17.59 -2.80 -13.02
N LEU A 266 -16.41 -2.19 -13.15
CA LEU A 266 -16.05 -0.93 -12.49
C LEU A 266 -16.98 0.24 -12.86
N ARG A 267 -17.61 0.20 -14.03
CA ARG A 267 -18.62 1.17 -14.42
C ARG A 267 -19.79 1.21 -13.44
N ARG A 268 -20.17 0.08 -12.88
CA ARG A 268 -21.27 -0.04 -11.90
C ARG A 268 -20.90 0.49 -10.53
N PHE A 269 -19.61 0.51 -10.22
CA PHE A 269 -19.06 1.02 -8.95
C PHE A 269 -18.69 2.50 -8.99
N GLY A 270 -19.15 3.24 -10.01
CA GLY A 270 -19.00 4.69 -10.08
C GLY A 270 -17.57 5.15 -10.41
N LEU A 271 -16.78 4.31 -11.10
CA LEU A 271 -15.51 4.77 -11.63
C LEU A 271 -15.75 5.98 -12.55
N ASP A 272 -15.01 7.03 -12.30
CA ASP A 272 -15.08 8.27 -13.07
C ASP A 272 -14.94 7.99 -14.59
N PRO A 273 -15.77 8.64 -15.44
CA PRO A 273 -15.79 8.36 -16.88
C PRO A 273 -14.44 8.54 -17.57
N GLU A 274 -13.65 9.55 -17.17
CA GLU A 274 -12.31 9.76 -17.73
C GLU A 274 -11.36 8.62 -17.34
N ARG A 275 -11.33 8.27 -16.04
CA ARG A 275 -10.50 7.15 -15.54
C ARG A 275 -10.90 5.83 -16.20
N GLN A 276 -12.19 5.62 -16.39
CA GLN A 276 -12.68 4.43 -17.07
C GLN A 276 -12.23 4.36 -18.52
N GLU A 277 -12.34 5.47 -19.24
CA GLU A 277 -11.94 5.50 -20.64
C GLU A 277 -10.41 5.40 -20.80
N ARG A 278 -9.63 5.98 -19.87
CA ARG A 278 -8.18 5.77 -19.79
C ARG A 278 -7.84 4.28 -19.59
N LEU A 279 -8.54 3.60 -18.68
CA LEU A 279 -8.33 2.17 -18.45
C LEU A 279 -8.76 1.33 -19.67
N THR A 280 -9.84 1.73 -20.36
CA THR A 280 -10.25 1.13 -21.65
C THR A 280 -9.16 1.24 -22.69
N THR A 281 -8.50 2.41 -22.83
CA THR A 281 -7.36 2.56 -23.75
C THR A 281 -6.16 1.71 -23.36
N GLU A 282 -5.89 1.53 -22.06
CA GLU A 282 -4.83 0.63 -21.58
C GLU A 282 -5.10 -0.83 -22.01
N VAL A 283 -6.32 -1.34 -21.79
CA VAL A 283 -6.71 -2.71 -22.16
C VAL A 283 -6.66 -2.92 -23.68
N LEU A 284 -7.29 -2.01 -24.46
CA LEU A 284 -7.33 -2.13 -25.92
C LEU A 284 -5.93 -1.94 -26.55
N GLY A 285 -5.09 -1.10 -25.94
CA GLY A 285 -3.70 -0.92 -26.36
C GLY A 285 -2.89 -2.20 -26.19
N SER A 286 -2.92 -2.78 -24.99
CA SER A 286 -2.25 -4.07 -24.72
C SER A 286 -2.76 -5.20 -25.63
N ALA A 287 -4.08 -5.21 -25.90
CA ALA A 287 -4.66 -6.18 -26.83
C ALA A 287 -4.17 -5.98 -28.26
N LEU A 288 -4.05 -4.74 -28.72
CA LEU A 288 -3.53 -4.41 -30.05
C LEU A 288 -2.07 -4.84 -30.20
N ASP A 289 -1.23 -4.54 -29.22
CA ASP A 289 0.19 -4.91 -29.23
C ASP A 289 0.34 -6.44 -29.25
N TRP A 290 -0.47 -7.15 -28.48
CA TRP A 290 -0.48 -8.61 -28.49
C TRP A 290 -0.95 -9.20 -29.83
N VAL A 291 -2.00 -8.65 -30.45
CA VAL A 291 -2.48 -9.09 -31.78
C VAL A 291 -1.43 -8.85 -32.86
N LEU A 292 -0.76 -7.69 -32.82
CA LEU A 292 0.31 -7.34 -33.76
C LEU A 292 1.55 -8.22 -33.59
N SER A 293 1.77 -8.76 -32.39
CA SER A 293 2.86 -9.71 -32.09
C SER A 293 2.54 -11.16 -32.45
N GLY A 294 1.37 -11.43 -33.04
CA GLY A 294 0.98 -12.75 -33.56
C GLY A 294 0.03 -13.55 -32.67
N SER A 295 -0.55 -12.98 -31.62
CA SER A 295 -1.62 -13.57 -30.77
C SER A 295 -1.28 -14.97 -30.25
N ARG A 296 -0.10 -15.17 -29.69
CA ARG A 296 0.39 -16.50 -29.30
C ARG A 296 -0.59 -17.22 -28.40
N GLY A 297 -0.92 -18.45 -28.74
CA GLY A 297 -1.79 -19.34 -27.96
C GLY A 297 -3.30 -19.24 -28.23
N ALA A 298 -3.78 -18.36 -29.12
CA ALA A 298 -5.22 -18.20 -29.36
C ALA A 298 -5.58 -17.75 -30.78
N ASP A 299 -6.79 -18.14 -31.22
CA ASP A 299 -7.46 -17.50 -32.36
C ASP A 299 -8.33 -16.36 -31.84
N PRO A 300 -7.91 -15.10 -31.99
CA PRO A 300 -8.61 -13.94 -31.43
C PRO A 300 -9.93 -13.62 -32.14
N GLY A 301 -10.16 -14.12 -33.36
CA GLY A 301 -11.22 -13.67 -34.27
C GLY A 301 -12.66 -13.82 -33.81
N ARG A 302 -12.91 -14.52 -32.68
CA ARG A 302 -14.26 -14.71 -32.13
C ARG A 302 -14.51 -13.95 -30.81
N THR A 303 -13.49 -13.28 -30.28
CA THR A 303 -13.55 -12.59 -28.99
C THR A 303 -13.72 -11.10 -29.21
N SER A 304 -14.51 -10.46 -28.34
CA SER A 304 -14.59 -9.00 -28.28
C SER A 304 -14.21 -8.50 -26.89
N LEU A 305 -13.50 -7.37 -26.83
CA LEU A 305 -13.08 -6.70 -25.61
C LEU A 305 -13.64 -5.28 -25.61
N LEU A 306 -14.40 -4.92 -24.56
CA LEU A 306 -14.95 -3.58 -24.39
C LEU A 306 -15.70 -3.08 -25.65
N GLY A 307 -16.43 -3.99 -26.30
CA GLY A 307 -17.20 -3.70 -27.50
C GLY A 307 -16.37 -3.54 -28.78
N SER A 308 -15.12 -4.00 -28.79
CA SER A 308 -14.23 -4.03 -29.95
C SER A 308 -13.87 -5.47 -30.30
N GLN A 309 -13.93 -5.83 -31.58
CA GLN A 309 -13.47 -7.16 -32.04
C GLN A 309 -11.97 -7.30 -31.74
N LEU A 310 -11.54 -8.47 -31.27
CA LEU A 310 -10.16 -8.76 -30.95
C LEU A 310 -9.37 -9.07 -32.21
N ASP A 311 -9.30 -8.12 -33.13
CA ASP A 311 -8.46 -8.09 -34.29
C ASP A 311 -7.87 -6.68 -34.48
N GLU A 312 -6.85 -6.53 -35.31
CA GLU A 312 -6.18 -5.22 -35.50
C GLU A 312 -7.18 -4.12 -35.85
N ARG A 313 -8.12 -4.38 -36.75
CA ARG A 313 -9.07 -3.39 -37.25
C ARG A 313 -10.08 -2.97 -36.14
N GLY A 314 -10.65 -3.94 -35.46
CA GLY A 314 -11.61 -3.71 -34.38
C GLY A 314 -10.99 -2.97 -33.21
N LEU A 315 -9.76 -3.36 -32.79
CA LEU A 315 -9.03 -2.72 -31.70
C LEU A 315 -8.61 -1.29 -32.07
N ARG A 316 -8.16 -1.04 -33.30
CA ARG A 316 -7.86 0.32 -33.78
C ARG A 316 -9.08 1.23 -33.75
N PHE A 317 -10.24 0.74 -34.18
CA PHE A 317 -11.51 1.51 -34.08
C PHE A 317 -11.93 1.72 -32.63
N GLY A 318 -11.73 0.73 -31.77
CA GLY A 318 -11.98 0.88 -30.34
C GLY A 318 -11.12 1.98 -29.73
N LEU A 319 -9.83 1.96 -29.97
CA LEU A 319 -8.88 2.97 -29.49
C LEU A 319 -9.19 4.37 -30.05
N GLU A 320 -9.48 4.49 -31.36
CA GLU A 320 -9.89 5.77 -31.95
C GLU A 320 -11.13 6.33 -31.22
N ARG A 321 -12.15 5.50 -31.01
CA ARG A 321 -13.37 5.89 -30.29
C ARG A 321 -13.07 6.36 -28.87
N SER A 322 -12.29 5.58 -28.11
CA SER A 322 -11.94 5.88 -26.72
C SER A 322 -11.12 7.18 -26.61
N TYR A 323 -10.13 7.41 -27.45
CA TYR A 323 -9.38 8.66 -27.45
C TYR A 323 -10.25 9.87 -27.82
N ARG A 324 -11.26 9.71 -28.70
CA ARG A 324 -12.23 10.77 -28.98
C ARG A 324 -13.15 11.07 -27.79
N VAL A 325 -13.50 10.04 -27.01
CA VAL A 325 -14.26 10.25 -25.77
C VAL A 325 -13.40 11.01 -24.76
N LEU A 326 -12.16 10.60 -24.55
CA LEU A 326 -11.21 11.32 -23.68
C LEU A 326 -11.01 12.77 -24.11
N ALA A 327 -10.88 13.04 -25.43
CA ALA A 327 -10.76 14.39 -25.95
C ALA A 327 -11.98 15.27 -25.64
N ARG A 328 -13.18 14.69 -25.57
CA ARG A 328 -14.41 15.42 -25.16
C ARG A 328 -14.47 15.68 -23.66
N LEU A 329 -13.86 14.81 -22.83
CA LEU A 329 -13.81 14.95 -21.39
C LEU A 329 -12.69 15.89 -20.94
N ALA A 330 -11.65 16.08 -21.77
CA ALA A 330 -10.49 16.89 -21.45
C ALA A 330 -10.86 18.37 -21.20
N GLN A 331 -10.40 18.90 -20.08
CA GLN A 331 -10.64 20.29 -19.65
C GLN A 331 -9.70 21.29 -20.32
N ARG A 332 -8.49 20.86 -20.68
CA ARG A 332 -7.46 21.70 -21.30
C ARG A 332 -7.44 21.54 -22.81
N GLY A 333 -7.30 22.68 -23.52
CA GLY A 333 -7.28 22.68 -24.99
C GLY A 333 -6.11 21.87 -25.58
N GLU A 334 -4.93 21.98 -25.01
CA GLU A 334 -3.73 21.25 -25.43
C GLU A 334 -3.91 19.74 -25.28
N GLU A 335 -4.40 19.28 -24.14
CA GLU A 335 -4.70 17.86 -23.89
C GLU A 335 -5.74 17.33 -24.90
N ARG A 336 -6.76 18.14 -25.20
CA ARG A 336 -7.77 17.78 -26.21
C ARG A 336 -7.16 17.56 -27.57
N ILE A 337 -6.26 18.45 -28.00
CA ILE A 337 -5.56 18.34 -29.29
C ILE A 337 -4.72 17.06 -29.31
N GLU A 338 -3.93 16.80 -28.27
CA GLU A 338 -3.10 15.60 -28.17
C GLU A 338 -3.95 14.32 -28.26
N LEU A 339 -5.08 14.26 -27.55
CA LEU A 339 -5.97 13.11 -27.58
C LEU A 339 -6.63 12.89 -28.93
N VAL A 340 -6.98 13.97 -29.66
CA VAL A 340 -7.46 13.89 -31.05
C VAL A 340 -6.38 13.38 -31.98
N GLU A 341 -5.15 13.84 -31.83
CA GLU A 341 -4.02 13.34 -32.62
C GLU A 341 -3.77 11.85 -32.36
N ARG A 342 -3.82 11.41 -31.10
CA ARG A 342 -3.74 9.98 -30.75
C ARG A 342 -4.86 9.19 -31.41
N ALA A 343 -6.12 9.68 -31.36
CA ALA A 343 -7.24 9.04 -32.03
C ALA A 343 -6.96 8.86 -33.54
N ASN A 344 -6.45 9.92 -34.20
CA ASN A 344 -6.17 9.87 -35.64
C ASN A 344 -5.04 8.86 -35.98
N ARG A 345 -4.07 8.63 -35.11
CA ARG A 345 -3.01 7.62 -35.31
C ARG A 345 -3.57 6.20 -35.34
N PHE A 346 -4.61 5.92 -34.57
CA PHE A 346 -5.25 4.60 -34.54
C PHE A 346 -6.27 4.40 -35.66
N ARG A 347 -6.69 5.45 -36.35
CA ARG A 347 -7.67 5.34 -37.42
C ARG A 347 -7.18 4.38 -38.50
N PRO A 348 -7.91 3.31 -38.82
CA PRO A 348 -7.54 2.40 -39.90
C PRO A 348 -7.44 3.15 -41.23
N ARG A 349 -6.33 2.95 -41.94
CA ARG A 349 -6.21 3.52 -43.29
C ARG A 349 -7.15 2.74 -44.22
N THR A 350 -8.19 3.37 -44.68
CA THR A 350 -8.99 2.84 -45.79
C THR A 350 -8.21 3.09 -47.06
N TRP A 351 -7.74 2.05 -47.70
CA TRP A 351 -7.27 2.16 -49.08
C TRP A 351 -8.50 2.47 -49.93
N VAL A 352 -8.52 3.61 -50.54
CA VAL A 352 -9.45 3.99 -51.61
C VAL A 352 -8.88 3.56 -52.93
#